data_13d57fa9f75b0ddb3de5658198b97e41
#
_entry.id   13d57fa9f75b0ddb3de5658198b97e41
#
_cell.length_a   1.000
_cell.length_b   1.000
_cell.length_c   1.000
_cell.angle_alpha   90.00
_cell.angle_beta   90.00
_cell.angle_gamma   90.00
#
_symmetry.space_group_name_H-M   'P 1'
#
loop_
_entity.id
_entity.type
_entity.pdbx_description
1 polymer ?
#
loop_
_entity_poly.entity_id
_entity_poly.type
_entity_poly.pdbx_seq_one_letter_code
_entity_poly.pdbx_strand_id
1 'polypeptide(L)'
;MTTISKFITALIMSLLLVSCQFNSDFGFGVRGNGDVETIERSIDENFNEIIISRGLDVYLTQSDQVSLHVEADENLHDIITTKVENGILRISTDENISFSKSKKIMLSFKDISKIKATSGSDVYSTNTIVADNLELSTTSGSDMELDINTQVVDCSSTSGSDLRLSGITNKLYANATSGSDIKAENLKSKISEARATSGADITLNTSDELYAKATSGADIKYYGNPEKITKKDGVSGNIIKQ
;
A
#
# COMPACT_ATOMS: atom_id res chain seq x y z
N MET A 1 34.41 -8.56 30.28
CA MET A 1 33.13 -9.30 30.28
C MET A 1 33.39 -10.71 30.75
N THR A 2 32.77 -11.11 31.85
CA THR A 2 32.94 -12.43 32.46
C THR A 2 32.29 -13.51 31.59
N THR A 3 32.79 -14.75 31.67
CA THR A 3 32.29 -15.91 30.90
C THR A 3 30.78 -16.08 31.08
N ILE A 4 30.27 -15.78 32.29
CA ILE A 4 28.82 -15.79 32.62
C ILE A 4 28.02 -14.76 31.78
N SER A 5 28.55 -13.54 31.58
CA SER A 5 27.90 -12.52 30.74
C SER A 5 27.76 -12.98 29.28
N LYS A 6 28.76 -13.66 28.73
CA LYS A 6 28.72 -14.21 27.36
C LYS A 6 27.67 -15.33 27.23
N PHE A 7 27.55 -16.18 28.24
CA PHE A 7 26.51 -17.24 28.24
C PHE A 7 25.10 -16.68 28.36
N ILE A 8 24.89 -15.65 29.18
CA ILE A 8 23.58 -14.98 29.28
C ILE A 8 23.22 -14.27 27.99
N THR A 9 24.17 -13.58 27.35
CA THR A 9 23.92 -12.91 26.04
C THR A 9 23.61 -13.93 24.95
N ALA A 10 24.34 -15.04 24.88
CA ALA A 10 24.09 -16.12 23.93
C ALA A 10 22.72 -16.80 24.16
N LEU A 11 22.32 -16.99 25.42
CA LEU A 11 21.04 -17.56 25.82
C LEU A 11 19.89 -16.63 25.44
N ILE A 12 20.00 -15.33 25.70
CA ILE A 12 19.00 -14.32 25.29
C ILE A 12 18.89 -14.23 23.79
N MET A 13 20.03 -14.28 23.07
CA MET A 13 20.06 -14.24 21.63
C MET A 13 19.45 -15.51 21.00
N SER A 14 19.64 -16.68 21.62
CA SER A 14 18.99 -17.93 21.19
C SER A 14 17.49 -17.95 21.47
N LEU A 15 17.02 -17.35 22.57
CA LEU A 15 15.62 -17.19 22.90
C LEU A 15 14.89 -16.21 21.92
N LEU A 16 15.59 -15.19 21.46
CA LEU A 16 15.03 -14.27 20.44
C LEU A 16 14.91 -14.94 19.05
N LEU A 17 15.74 -15.94 18.75
CA LEU A 17 15.68 -16.70 17.50
C LEU A 17 14.56 -17.77 17.50
N VAL A 18 14.12 -18.21 18.68
CA VAL A 18 13.01 -19.19 18.86
C VAL A 18 11.65 -18.49 18.92
N SER A 19 11.62 -17.16 19.07
CA SER A 19 10.38 -16.36 19.12
C SER A 19 9.60 -16.33 17.79
N CYS A 20 10.25 -16.64 16.67
CA CYS A 20 9.53 -17.10 15.49
C CYS A 20 9.29 -18.60 15.66
N GLN A 21 8.25 -18.98 16.41
CA GLN A 21 7.67 -20.31 16.22
C GLN A 21 7.20 -20.37 14.77
N PHE A 22 8.06 -20.94 13.96
CA PHE A 22 7.73 -21.42 12.66
C PHE A 22 6.71 -22.55 12.88
N ASN A 23 5.44 -22.19 13.01
CA ASN A 23 4.37 -23.14 12.82
C ASN A 23 4.53 -23.60 11.37
N SER A 24 5.05 -24.80 11.21
CA SER A 24 5.23 -25.49 9.93
C SER A 24 3.88 -25.95 9.35
N ASP A 25 2.87 -25.12 9.44
CA ASP A 25 1.70 -25.18 8.56
C ASP A 25 2.07 -24.51 7.22
N PHE A 26 3.16 -24.99 6.64
CA PHE A 26 3.53 -24.70 5.27
C PHE A 26 2.50 -25.36 4.35
N GLY A 27 1.60 -24.54 3.77
CA GLY A 27 0.75 -24.96 2.68
C GLY A 27 -0.74 -25.11 3.00
N PHE A 28 -1.20 -24.66 4.15
CA PHE A 28 -2.63 -24.74 4.48
C PHE A 28 -3.35 -23.43 4.12
N GLY A 29 -3.88 -23.41 2.97
CA GLY A 29 -4.86 -22.49 2.44
C GLY A 29 -5.71 -23.24 1.44
N VAL A 30 -6.85 -22.70 1.10
CA VAL A 30 -7.71 -23.26 0.06
C VAL A 30 -6.97 -23.15 -1.27
N ARG A 31 -6.89 -24.28 -1.98
CA ARG A 31 -6.36 -24.31 -3.35
C ARG A 31 -7.50 -24.10 -4.33
N GLY A 32 -7.37 -23.13 -5.22
CA GLY A 32 -8.28 -22.94 -6.33
C GLY A 32 -8.35 -24.15 -7.24
N ASN A 33 -9.53 -24.47 -7.75
CA ASN A 33 -9.78 -25.61 -8.64
C ASN A 33 -9.42 -25.33 -10.11
N GLY A 34 -9.11 -24.07 -10.46
CA GLY A 34 -8.74 -23.63 -11.80
C GLY A 34 -9.92 -23.34 -12.73
N ASP A 35 -11.15 -23.55 -12.29
CA ASP A 35 -12.37 -23.20 -13.03
C ASP A 35 -12.77 -21.78 -12.67
N VAL A 36 -12.35 -20.81 -13.48
CA VAL A 36 -12.54 -19.38 -13.20
C VAL A 36 -13.95 -18.95 -13.59
N GLU A 37 -14.65 -18.34 -12.64
CA GLU A 37 -15.95 -17.72 -12.84
C GLU A 37 -15.91 -16.23 -12.43
N THR A 38 -16.83 -15.44 -13.02
CA THR A 38 -17.04 -14.04 -12.66
C THR A 38 -18.44 -13.89 -12.08
N ILE A 39 -18.53 -13.47 -10.82
CA ILE A 39 -19.80 -13.28 -10.12
C ILE A 39 -19.94 -11.82 -9.73
N GLU A 40 -21.08 -11.21 -10.10
CA GLU A 40 -21.47 -9.89 -9.61
C GLU A 40 -21.98 -10.01 -8.17
N ARG A 41 -21.51 -9.13 -7.28
CA ARG A 41 -21.94 -9.08 -5.88
C ARG A 41 -22.66 -7.77 -5.59
N SER A 42 -23.82 -7.87 -4.98
CA SER A 42 -24.51 -6.72 -4.43
C SER A 42 -23.78 -6.23 -3.19
N ILE A 43 -23.46 -4.94 -3.15
CA ILE A 43 -22.86 -4.26 -1.99
C ILE A 43 -23.67 -3.02 -1.66
N ASP A 44 -23.61 -2.57 -0.38
CA ASP A 44 -24.11 -1.24 -0.01
C ASP A 44 -23.22 -0.18 -0.68
N GLU A 45 -23.83 0.77 -1.36
CA GLU A 45 -23.13 1.85 -2.07
C GLU A 45 -22.62 2.96 -1.14
N ASN A 46 -23.00 2.94 0.13
CA ASN A 46 -22.65 3.98 1.11
C ASN A 46 -21.30 3.70 1.76
N PHE A 47 -20.22 3.78 0.98
CA PHE A 47 -18.86 3.74 1.49
C PHE A 47 -18.02 4.82 0.82
N ASN A 48 -17.02 5.31 1.55
CA ASN A 48 -16.00 6.23 1.06
C ASN A 48 -14.58 5.79 1.46
N GLU A 49 -14.46 4.62 2.09
CA GLU A 49 -13.18 3.99 2.41
C GLU A 49 -13.16 2.54 1.89
N ILE A 50 -12.00 2.11 1.38
CA ILE A 50 -11.77 0.73 0.92
C ILE A 50 -10.57 0.16 1.65
N ILE A 51 -10.72 -1.04 2.22
CA ILE A 51 -9.65 -1.80 2.85
C ILE A 51 -9.52 -3.15 2.15
N ILE A 52 -8.35 -3.41 1.57
CA ILE A 52 -8.04 -4.63 0.84
C ILE A 52 -6.97 -5.41 1.61
N SER A 53 -7.14 -6.73 1.70
CA SER A 53 -6.20 -7.58 2.42
C SER A 53 -6.15 -9.02 1.89
N ARG A 54 -5.12 -9.76 2.34
CA ARG A 54 -4.95 -11.19 2.09
C ARG A 54 -4.75 -11.59 0.63
N GLY A 55 -3.92 -10.82 -0.06
CA GLY A 55 -3.37 -11.18 -1.35
C GLY A 55 -4.36 -11.13 -2.51
N LEU A 56 -5.43 -10.34 -2.42
CA LEU A 56 -6.38 -10.13 -3.50
C LEU A 56 -5.89 -9.03 -4.45
N ASP A 57 -6.18 -9.18 -5.73
CA ASP A 57 -5.87 -8.21 -6.79
C ASP A 57 -7.12 -7.38 -7.09
N VAL A 58 -7.09 -6.07 -6.79
CA VAL A 58 -8.26 -5.19 -6.90
C VAL A 58 -8.06 -4.12 -7.96
N TYR A 59 -9.00 -4.04 -8.90
CA TYR A 59 -9.06 -3.07 -9.97
C TYR A 59 -10.16 -2.05 -9.68
N LEU A 60 -9.77 -0.80 -9.52
CA LEU A 60 -10.62 0.32 -9.11
C LEU A 60 -11.00 1.18 -10.32
N THR A 61 -12.27 1.42 -10.51
CA THR A 61 -12.80 2.30 -11.56
C THR A 61 -13.69 3.36 -10.93
N GLN A 62 -13.35 4.64 -11.04
CA GLN A 62 -14.29 5.69 -10.63
C GLN A 62 -15.37 5.86 -11.69
N SER A 63 -16.65 5.79 -11.28
CA SER A 63 -17.82 5.80 -12.16
C SER A 63 -19.06 6.27 -11.40
N ASP A 64 -20.08 6.78 -12.11
CA ASP A 64 -21.37 7.13 -11.53
C ASP A 64 -22.18 5.92 -11.02
N GLN A 65 -21.82 4.71 -11.47
CA GLN A 65 -22.46 3.46 -11.07
C GLN A 65 -21.53 2.63 -10.20
N VAL A 66 -22.02 2.21 -9.05
CA VAL A 66 -21.31 1.28 -8.17
C VAL A 66 -21.57 -0.15 -8.60
N SER A 67 -20.52 -0.94 -8.77
CA SER A 67 -20.62 -2.36 -9.07
C SER A 67 -19.40 -3.10 -8.53
N LEU A 68 -19.59 -4.35 -8.16
CA LEU A 68 -18.50 -5.21 -7.71
C LEU A 68 -18.60 -6.59 -8.37
N HIS A 69 -17.54 -6.98 -9.07
CA HIS A 69 -17.42 -8.29 -9.69
C HIS A 69 -16.20 -9.00 -9.08
N VAL A 70 -16.38 -10.27 -8.77
CA VAL A 70 -15.31 -11.16 -8.32
C VAL A 70 -15.03 -12.17 -9.43
N GLU A 71 -13.82 -12.12 -9.99
CA GLU A 71 -13.29 -13.13 -10.92
C GLU A 71 -12.33 -14.03 -10.14
N ALA A 72 -12.75 -15.24 -9.84
CA ALA A 72 -11.97 -16.19 -9.06
C ALA A 72 -12.23 -17.63 -9.48
N ASP A 73 -11.35 -18.53 -9.04
CA ASP A 73 -11.64 -19.95 -9.12
C ASP A 73 -12.93 -20.24 -8.35
N GLU A 74 -13.84 -21.07 -8.93
CA GLU A 74 -15.19 -21.31 -8.44
C GLU A 74 -15.25 -21.55 -6.92
N ASN A 75 -14.41 -22.46 -6.43
CA ASN A 75 -14.38 -22.84 -5.03
C ASN A 75 -13.82 -21.77 -4.08
N LEU A 76 -13.29 -20.65 -4.60
CA LEU A 76 -12.78 -19.53 -3.79
C LEU A 76 -13.85 -18.46 -3.52
N HIS A 77 -14.95 -18.48 -4.26
CA HIS A 77 -16.01 -17.48 -4.10
C HIS A 77 -16.62 -17.47 -2.70
N ASP A 78 -16.71 -18.63 -2.05
CA ASP A 78 -17.28 -18.77 -0.71
C ASP A 78 -16.41 -18.15 0.39
N ILE A 79 -15.09 -18.12 0.18
CA ILE A 79 -14.13 -17.57 1.15
C ILE A 79 -13.74 -16.12 0.86
N ILE A 80 -13.93 -15.61 -0.37
CA ILE A 80 -13.69 -14.20 -0.69
C ILE A 80 -14.86 -13.38 -0.15
N THR A 81 -14.57 -12.42 0.72
CA THR A 81 -15.57 -11.58 1.40
C THR A 81 -15.51 -10.13 0.94
N THR A 82 -16.71 -9.54 0.76
CA THR A 82 -16.88 -8.14 0.38
C THR A 82 -18.00 -7.56 1.24
N LYS A 83 -17.65 -6.79 2.28
CA LYS A 83 -18.60 -6.28 3.27
C LYS A 83 -18.46 -4.78 3.45
N VAL A 84 -19.58 -4.06 3.47
CA VAL A 84 -19.61 -2.64 3.83
C VAL A 84 -20.10 -2.52 5.26
N GLU A 85 -19.28 -1.92 6.11
CA GLU A 85 -19.59 -1.65 7.52
C GLU A 85 -19.09 -0.25 7.90
N ASN A 86 -19.94 0.58 8.45
CA ASN A 86 -19.61 1.94 8.90
C ASN A 86 -18.94 2.81 7.80
N GLY A 87 -19.40 2.72 6.57
CA GLY A 87 -18.83 3.47 5.44
C GLY A 87 -17.51 2.92 4.89
N ILE A 88 -17.09 1.73 5.29
CA ILE A 88 -15.86 1.07 4.86
C ILE A 88 -16.21 -0.20 4.10
N LEU A 89 -15.80 -0.29 2.83
CA LEU A 89 -15.83 -1.54 2.08
C LEU A 89 -14.58 -2.35 2.41
N ARG A 90 -14.77 -3.54 3.00
CA ARG A 90 -13.71 -4.50 3.30
C ARG A 90 -13.72 -5.62 2.27
N ILE A 91 -12.59 -5.79 1.57
CA ILE A 91 -12.35 -6.84 0.58
C ILE A 91 -11.24 -7.73 1.13
N SER A 92 -11.58 -8.99 1.43
CA SER A 92 -10.67 -9.92 2.11
C SER A 92 -11.04 -11.37 1.80
N THR A 93 -10.38 -12.30 2.46
CA THR A 93 -10.75 -13.74 2.47
C THR A 93 -10.89 -14.23 3.90
N ASP A 94 -11.79 -15.17 4.15
CA ASP A 94 -11.93 -15.78 5.49
C ASP A 94 -10.80 -16.80 5.75
N GLU A 95 -10.32 -17.47 4.70
CA GLU A 95 -9.20 -18.41 4.75
C GLU A 95 -8.05 -17.96 3.84
N ASN A 96 -6.83 -18.48 4.06
CA ASN A 96 -5.72 -18.23 3.14
C ASN A 96 -5.96 -18.94 1.82
N ILE A 97 -5.58 -18.30 0.70
CA ILE A 97 -5.54 -18.91 -0.63
C ILE A 97 -4.10 -19.34 -0.90
N SER A 98 -3.87 -20.65 -1.03
CA SER A 98 -2.51 -21.17 -1.28
C SER A 98 -2.10 -21.09 -2.76
N PHE A 99 -3.07 -21.23 -3.66
CA PHE A 99 -2.89 -21.11 -5.10
C PHE A 99 -4.24 -20.79 -5.74
N SER A 100 -4.24 -19.94 -6.77
CA SER A 100 -5.41 -19.65 -7.59
C SER A 100 -5.00 -19.35 -9.04
N LYS A 101 -5.89 -19.58 -9.96
CA LYS A 101 -5.75 -19.13 -11.35
C LYS A 101 -6.20 -17.68 -11.50
N SER A 102 -7.23 -17.28 -10.75
CA SER A 102 -7.67 -15.89 -10.61
C SER A 102 -8.18 -15.60 -9.20
N LYS A 103 -8.03 -14.36 -8.72
CA LYS A 103 -8.53 -13.80 -7.46
C LYS A 103 -8.70 -12.29 -7.58
N LYS A 104 -9.29 -11.85 -8.70
CA LYS A 104 -9.45 -10.45 -9.07
C LYS A 104 -10.79 -9.90 -8.63
N ILE A 105 -10.77 -8.67 -8.14
CA ILE A 105 -11.95 -7.91 -7.77
C ILE A 105 -12.01 -6.66 -8.66
N MET A 106 -13.07 -6.49 -9.39
CA MET A 106 -13.33 -5.30 -10.18
C MET A 106 -14.39 -4.47 -9.47
N LEU A 107 -13.99 -3.32 -8.95
CA LEU A 107 -14.84 -2.42 -8.19
C LEU A 107 -15.02 -1.10 -8.90
N SER A 108 -16.27 -0.75 -9.21
CA SER A 108 -16.65 0.61 -9.61
C SER A 108 -17.24 1.35 -8.42
N PHE A 109 -16.83 2.60 -8.21
CA PHE A 109 -17.25 3.45 -7.07
C PHE A 109 -17.44 4.90 -7.51
N LYS A 110 -18.22 5.70 -6.76
CA LYS A 110 -18.45 7.13 -7.05
C LYS A 110 -17.38 8.00 -6.44
N ASP A 111 -17.32 8.02 -5.11
CA ASP A 111 -16.46 8.88 -4.34
C ASP A 111 -15.63 8.04 -3.35
N ILE A 112 -14.38 8.45 -3.17
CA ILE A 112 -13.48 7.78 -2.25
C ILE A 112 -12.58 8.80 -1.56
N SER A 113 -12.36 8.61 -0.25
CA SER A 113 -11.45 9.42 0.55
C SER A 113 -10.28 8.63 1.10
N LYS A 114 -10.37 7.27 1.11
CA LYS A 114 -9.31 6.43 1.65
C LYS A 114 -9.24 5.07 0.99
N ILE A 115 -8.02 4.66 0.64
CA ILE A 115 -7.70 3.31 0.13
C ILE A 115 -6.55 2.74 0.95
N LYS A 116 -6.75 1.55 1.50
CA LYS A 116 -5.72 0.81 2.25
C LYS A 116 -5.53 -0.58 1.68
N ALA A 117 -4.28 -0.93 1.36
CA ALA A 117 -3.86 -2.26 0.95
C ALA A 117 -2.91 -2.87 2.00
N THR A 118 -3.09 -4.15 2.30
CA THR A 118 -2.25 -4.86 3.26
C THR A 118 -2.13 -6.35 2.94
N SER A 119 -1.12 -7.00 3.52
CA SER A 119 -0.97 -8.46 3.48
C SER A 119 -0.88 -9.02 2.06
N GLY A 120 0.01 -8.45 1.24
CA GLY A 120 0.32 -8.92 -0.10
C GLY A 120 -0.78 -8.70 -1.13
N SER A 121 -1.68 -7.73 -0.90
CA SER A 121 -2.74 -7.37 -1.86
C SER A 121 -2.25 -6.34 -2.84
N ASP A 122 -2.72 -6.43 -4.08
CA ASP A 122 -2.37 -5.52 -5.17
C ASP A 122 -3.58 -4.67 -5.57
N VAL A 123 -3.38 -3.36 -5.72
CA VAL A 123 -4.46 -2.41 -6.05
C VAL A 123 -4.07 -1.55 -7.24
N TYR A 124 -4.94 -1.51 -8.23
CA TYR A 124 -4.73 -0.76 -9.47
C TYR A 124 -5.92 0.14 -9.79
N SER A 125 -5.68 1.37 -10.21
CA SER A 125 -6.73 2.17 -10.84
C SER A 125 -6.79 1.89 -12.35
N THR A 126 -8.00 1.79 -12.90
CA THR A 126 -8.23 1.62 -14.34
C THR A 126 -8.47 2.94 -15.06
N ASN A 127 -8.77 3.98 -14.29
CA ASN A 127 -8.90 5.37 -14.75
C ASN A 127 -8.38 6.32 -13.66
N THR A 128 -8.32 7.60 -13.97
CA THR A 128 -7.91 8.64 -13.03
C THR A 128 -8.93 8.77 -11.91
N ILE A 129 -8.48 8.62 -10.66
CA ILE A 129 -9.31 8.84 -9.45
C ILE A 129 -9.28 10.32 -9.11
N VAL A 130 -10.45 10.95 -9.10
CA VAL A 130 -10.64 12.37 -8.77
C VAL A 130 -11.20 12.49 -7.37
N ALA A 131 -10.49 13.23 -6.51
CA ALA A 131 -10.92 13.50 -5.14
C ALA A 131 -10.32 14.80 -4.62
N ASP A 132 -11.00 15.50 -3.71
CA ASP A 132 -10.39 16.66 -3.05
C ASP A 132 -9.27 16.22 -2.10
N ASN A 133 -9.55 15.25 -1.24
CA ASN A 133 -8.60 14.69 -0.29
C ASN A 133 -8.59 13.18 -0.43
N LEU A 134 -7.40 12.59 -0.57
CA LEU A 134 -7.22 11.15 -0.70
C LEU A 134 -6.13 10.65 0.25
N GLU A 135 -6.49 9.73 1.15
CA GLU A 135 -5.56 9.03 2.01
C GLU A 135 -5.24 7.65 1.42
N LEU A 136 -3.95 7.35 1.24
CA LEU A 136 -3.46 6.09 0.68
C LEU A 136 -2.52 5.41 1.68
N SER A 137 -2.71 4.11 1.90
CA SER A 137 -1.86 3.35 2.81
C SER A 137 -1.54 1.97 2.26
N THR A 138 -0.24 1.64 2.19
CA THR A 138 0.24 0.29 1.84
C THR A 138 1.07 -0.26 2.98
N THR A 139 0.93 -1.54 3.29
CA THR A 139 1.71 -2.21 4.33
C THR A 139 1.83 -3.71 4.11
N SER A 140 2.85 -4.31 4.72
CA SER A 140 3.00 -5.78 4.74
C SER A 140 3.07 -6.40 3.34
N GLY A 141 3.95 -5.88 2.50
CA GLY A 141 4.23 -6.40 1.16
C GLY A 141 3.09 -6.23 0.17
N SER A 142 2.19 -5.24 0.37
CA SER A 142 1.14 -4.90 -0.58
C SER A 142 1.62 -3.84 -1.58
N ASP A 143 1.09 -3.89 -2.78
CA ASP A 143 1.38 -2.93 -3.84
C ASP A 143 0.14 -2.12 -4.22
N MET A 144 0.34 -0.84 -4.54
CA MET A 144 -0.74 0.03 -5.02
C MET A 144 -0.22 0.91 -6.16
N GLU A 145 -0.93 0.91 -7.29
CA GLU A 145 -0.61 1.74 -8.45
C GLU A 145 -1.85 2.51 -8.90
N LEU A 146 -1.82 3.85 -8.71
CA LEU A 146 -2.97 4.71 -8.99
C LEU A 146 -2.59 5.90 -9.86
N ASP A 147 -3.50 6.25 -10.78
CA ASP A 147 -3.55 7.55 -11.44
C ASP A 147 -4.56 8.44 -10.71
N ILE A 148 -4.14 9.64 -10.25
CA ILE A 148 -4.95 10.49 -9.38
C ILE A 148 -4.97 11.95 -9.85
N ASN A 149 -6.09 12.64 -9.56
CA ASN A 149 -6.23 14.09 -9.67
C ASN A 149 -6.86 14.61 -8.38
N THR A 150 -6.05 15.24 -7.51
CA THR A 150 -6.47 15.60 -6.17
C THR A 150 -6.06 17.02 -5.79
N GLN A 151 -6.71 17.60 -4.76
CA GLN A 151 -6.18 18.80 -4.10
C GLN A 151 -5.09 18.43 -3.10
N VAL A 152 -5.33 17.36 -2.33
CA VAL A 152 -4.39 16.85 -1.34
C VAL A 152 -4.36 15.34 -1.40
N VAL A 153 -3.16 14.76 -1.44
CA VAL A 153 -2.95 13.33 -1.21
C VAL A 153 -2.02 13.14 -0.02
N ASP A 154 -2.44 12.30 0.93
CA ASP A 154 -1.61 11.83 2.05
C ASP A 154 -1.35 10.34 1.88
N CYS A 155 -0.09 9.97 1.67
CA CYS A 155 0.27 8.60 1.38
C CYS A 155 1.32 8.08 2.36
N SER A 156 1.13 6.83 2.77
CA SER A 156 2.02 6.10 3.66
C SER A 156 2.33 4.71 3.14
N SER A 157 3.62 4.34 3.17
CA SER A 157 4.07 3.00 2.79
C SER A 157 4.99 2.45 3.86
N THR A 158 4.81 1.19 4.28
CA THR A 158 5.61 0.57 5.33
C THR A 158 5.75 -0.95 5.17
N SER A 159 6.79 -1.50 5.79
CA SER A 159 6.97 -2.97 5.88
C SER A 159 7.07 -3.65 4.51
N GLY A 160 7.98 -3.16 3.66
CA GLY A 160 8.29 -3.74 2.36
C GLY A 160 7.17 -3.65 1.35
N SER A 161 6.31 -2.62 1.43
CA SER A 161 5.24 -2.36 0.47
C SER A 161 5.63 -1.26 -0.52
N ASP A 162 5.01 -1.27 -1.69
CA ASP A 162 5.24 -0.28 -2.74
C ASP A 162 3.97 0.55 -3.01
N LEU A 163 4.14 1.86 -3.21
CA LEU A 163 3.10 2.76 -3.68
C LEU A 163 3.58 3.54 -4.90
N ARG A 164 2.88 3.39 -6.03
CA ARG A 164 3.16 4.11 -7.28
C ARG A 164 2.03 5.07 -7.60
N LEU A 165 2.36 6.35 -7.80
CA LEU A 165 1.39 7.39 -8.11
C LEU A 165 1.74 8.13 -9.39
N SER A 166 0.71 8.36 -10.22
CA SER A 166 0.77 9.22 -11.39
C SER A 166 -0.37 10.25 -11.37
N GLY A 167 -0.28 11.28 -12.23
CA GLY A 167 -1.31 12.29 -12.37
C GLY A 167 -0.94 13.65 -11.79
N ILE A 168 -1.86 14.29 -11.06
CA ILE A 168 -1.70 15.67 -10.59
C ILE A 168 -2.25 15.83 -9.16
N THR A 169 -1.52 16.59 -8.33
CA THR A 169 -2.03 17.04 -7.02
C THR A 169 -1.53 18.46 -6.71
N ASN A 170 -2.25 19.22 -5.90
CA ASN A 170 -1.69 20.46 -5.38
C ASN A 170 -0.73 20.18 -4.22
N LYS A 171 -1.05 19.21 -3.36
CA LYS A 171 -0.24 18.92 -2.17
C LYS A 171 -0.04 17.44 -1.97
N LEU A 172 1.23 17.04 -1.84
CA LEU A 172 1.65 15.66 -1.56
C LEU A 172 2.26 15.58 -0.16
N TYR A 173 1.70 14.72 0.69
CA TYR A 173 2.35 14.21 1.89
C TYR A 173 2.76 12.76 1.64
N ALA A 174 4.05 12.45 1.77
CA ALA A 174 4.60 11.13 1.51
C ALA A 174 5.44 10.65 2.69
N ASN A 175 5.04 9.53 3.30
CA ASN A 175 5.72 8.93 4.43
C ASN A 175 6.09 7.47 4.13
N ALA A 176 7.38 7.15 4.05
CA ALA A 176 7.88 5.81 3.80
C ALA A 176 8.77 5.33 4.94
N THR A 177 8.62 4.07 5.36
CA THR A 177 9.43 3.49 6.43
C THR A 177 9.60 1.97 6.29
N SER A 178 10.64 1.43 6.93
CA SER A 178 10.85 -0.02 7.03
C SER A 178 10.97 -0.73 5.68
N GLY A 179 11.85 -0.22 4.82
CA GLY A 179 12.20 -0.81 3.53
C GLY A 179 11.05 -0.79 2.53
N SER A 180 10.20 0.24 2.58
CA SER A 180 9.10 0.46 1.64
C SER A 180 9.42 1.57 0.65
N ASP A 181 8.74 1.58 -0.49
CA ASP A 181 8.95 2.56 -1.54
C ASP A 181 7.69 3.39 -1.83
N ILE A 182 7.88 4.70 -2.07
CA ILE A 182 6.87 5.58 -2.68
C ILE A 182 7.45 6.14 -3.97
N LYS A 183 6.87 5.77 -5.10
CA LYS A 183 7.27 6.17 -6.46
C LYS A 183 6.23 7.14 -7.03
N ALA A 184 6.46 8.43 -6.86
CA ALA A 184 5.58 9.52 -7.27
C ALA A 184 6.27 10.51 -8.24
N GLU A 185 7.28 10.06 -8.99
CA GLU A 185 7.96 10.87 -10.03
C GLU A 185 7.01 11.26 -11.16
N ASN A 186 5.97 10.46 -11.42
CA ASN A 186 4.94 10.72 -12.42
C ASN A 186 3.73 11.48 -11.87
N LEU A 187 3.69 11.78 -10.57
CA LEU A 187 2.71 12.63 -9.92
C LEU A 187 3.23 14.07 -9.85
N LYS A 188 2.67 14.97 -10.64
CA LYS A 188 3.02 16.39 -10.59
C LYS A 188 2.37 17.04 -9.38
N SER A 189 3.17 17.48 -8.41
CA SER A 189 2.71 18.21 -7.24
C SER A 189 3.23 19.66 -7.26
N LYS A 190 2.51 20.60 -6.62
CA LYS A 190 3.03 21.94 -6.36
C LYS A 190 3.85 21.97 -5.09
N ILE A 191 3.31 21.42 -4.02
CA ILE A 191 3.94 21.39 -2.70
C ILE A 191 4.09 19.94 -2.27
N SER A 192 5.29 19.56 -1.82
CA SER A 192 5.54 18.22 -1.31
C SER A 192 6.20 18.24 0.06
N GLU A 193 5.70 17.40 0.96
CA GLU A 193 6.34 17.05 2.21
C GLU A 193 6.64 15.57 2.23
N ALA A 194 7.93 15.19 2.21
CA ALA A 194 8.38 13.81 2.14
C ALA A 194 9.20 13.45 3.37
N ARG A 195 8.91 12.30 3.97
CA ARG A 195 9.64 11.73 5.11
C ARG A 195 9.96 10.26 4.84
N ALA A 196 11.25 9.94 4.78
CA ALA A 196 11.72 8.58 4.58
C ALA A 196 12.62 8.17 5.75
N THR A 197 12.45 6.95 6.26
CA THR A 197 13.26 6.42 7.36
C THR A 197 13.42 4.90 7.28
N SER A 198 14.46 4.38 7.93
CA SER A 198 14.66 2.92 8.07
C SER A 198 14.75 2.19 6.72
N GLY A 199 15.63 2.68 5.84
CA GLY A 199 15.92 2.07 4.54
C GLY A 199 14.77 2.14 3.55
N ALA A 200 13.88 3.13 3.69
CA ALA A 200 12.77 3.36 2.77
C ALA A 200 13.13 4.42 1.72
N ASP A 201 12.56 4.32 0.53
CA ASP A 201 12.84 5.24 -0.57
C ASP A 201 11.58 6.02 -0.99
N ILE A 202 11.76 7.33 -1.28
CA ILE A 202 10.72 8.16 -1.87
C ILE A 202 11.27 8.83 -3.14
N THR A 203 10.54 8.70 -4.25
CA THR A 203 10.78 9.48 -5.46
C THR A 203 9.56 10.36 -5.72
N LEU A 204 9.75 11.66 -5.96
CA LEU A 204 8.65 12.61 -6.16
C LEU A 204 8.98 13.70 -7.19
N ASN A 205 7.94 14.41 -7.65
CA ASN A 205 8.08 15.54 -8.58
C ASN A 205 7.29 16.75 -8.06
N THR A 206 7.98 17.87 -7.79
CA THR A 206 7.37 19.06 -7.20
C THR A 206 7.87 20.35 -7.86
N SER A 207 6.98 21.36 -7.97
CA SER A 207 7.28 22.59 -8.68
C SER A 207 7.56 23.80 -7.79
N ASP A 208 6.86 23.95 -6.65
CA ASP A 208 6.87 25.20 -5.88
C ASP A 208 7.63 25.06 -4.55
N GLU A 209 7.26 24.08 -3.72
CA GLU A 209 7.87 23.91 -2.39
C GLU A 209 8.14 22.43 -2.08
N LEU A 210 9.35 22.16 -1.57
CA LEU A 210 9.78 20.86 -1.07
C LEU A 210 10.23 20.96 0.38
N TYR A 211 9.58 20.17 1.27
CA TYR A 211 10.15 19.78 2.54
C TYR A 211 10.50 18.29 2.48
N ALA A 212 11.76 17.95 2.67
CA ALA A 212 12.22 16.55 2.63
C ALA A 212 13.04 16.22 3.88
N LYS A 213 12.75 15.06 4.50
CA LYS A 213 13.50 14.52 5.62
C LYS A 213 13.83 13.06 5.39
N ALA A 214 15.13 12.72 5.31
CA ALA A 214 15.63 11.37 5.15
C ALA A 214 16.52 10.99 6.34
N THR A 215 16.32 9.81 6.94
CA THR A 215 17.10 9.34 8.10
C THR A 215 17.26 7.81 8.07
N SER A 216 18.26 7.29 8.77
CA SER A 216 18.41 5.84 9.00
C SER A 216 18.50 5.02 7.70
N GLY A 217 19.36 5.44 6.79
CA GLY A 217 19.61 4.74 5.53
C GLY A 217 18.52 4.88 4.48
N ALA A 218 17.65 5.89 4.61
CA ALA A 218 16.57 6.16 3.67
C ALA A 218 17.00 7.22 2.63
N ASP A 219 16.44 7.11 1.42
CA ASP A 219 16.73 8.04 0.33
C ASP A 219 15.46 8.76 -0.15
N ILE A 220 15.61 10.08 -0.45
CA ILE A 220 14.58 10.86 -1.14
C ILE A 220 15.15 11.42 -2.43
N LYS A 221 14.56 11.06 -3.57
CA LYS A 221 14.91 11.60 -4.89
C LYS A 221 13.78 12.52 -5.34
N TYR A 222 14.11 13.70 -5.86
CA TYR A 222 13.09 14.61 -6.34
C TYR A 222 13.42 15.19 -7.72
N TYR A 223 12.35 15.30 -8.51
CA TYR A 223 12.33 15.98 -9.82
C TYR A 223 11.64 17.35 -9.69
N GLY A 224 11.80 18.17 -10.72
CA GLY A 224 11.26 19.52 -10.76
C GLY A 224 12.25 20.58 -10.26
N ASN A 225 11.78 21.82 -10.18
CA ASN A 225 12.58 22.98 -9.75
C ASN A 225 11.80 23.79 -8.70
N PRO A 226 11.57 23.25 -7.49
CA PRO A 226 10.87 23.99 -6.46
C PRO A 226 11.62 25.27 -6.07
N GLU A 227 10.88 26.37 -5.93
CA GLU A 227 11.43 27.67 -5.55
C GLU A 227 11.93 27.68 -4.10
N LYS A 228 11.26 26.89 -3.24
CA LYS A 228 11.63 26.77 -1.84
C LYS A 228 11.93 25.32 -1.47
N ILE A 229 13.13 25.08 -0.95
CA ILE A 229 13.60 23.74 -0.57
C ILE A 229 14.08 23.75 0.88
N THR A 230 13.51 22.87 1.69
CA THR A 230 13.97 22.56 3.04
C THR A 230 14.35 21.10 3.12
N LYS A 231 15.65 20.82 3.28
CA LYS A 231 16.20 19.47 3.44
C LYS A 231 16.65 19.25 4.86
N LYS A 232 16.37 18.09 5.41
CA LYS A 232 16.86 17.63 6.72
C LYS A 232 17.39 16.21 6.58
N ASP A 233 18.67 16.12 6.30
CA ASP A 233 19.37 14.84 6.23
C ASP A 233 19.77 14.44 7.65
N GLY A 234 19.41 13.23 8.04
CA GLY A 234 19.85 12.61 9.28
C GLY A 234 21.03 11.66 9.03
N VAL A 235 21.36 10.86 10.05
CA VAL A 235 22.43 9.86 9.93
C VAL A 235 22.11 8.88 8.79
N SER A 236 23.02 8.80 7.80
CA SER A 236 22.92 7.89 6.64
C SER A 236 21.66 8.07 5.77
N GLY A 237 21.05 9.24 5.76
CA GLY A 237 19.95 9.55 4.82
C GLY A 237 20.43 10.47 3.71
N ASN A 238 19.90 10.36 2.48
CA ASN A 238 20.24 11.22 1.36
C ASN A 238 19.00 11.89 0.76
N ILE A 239 19.16 13.15 0.31
CA ILE A 239 18.13 13.90 -0.43
C ILE A 239 18.75 14.47 -1.71
N ILE A 240 18.41 13.85 -2.85
CA ILE A 240 19.10 14.04 -4.12
C ILE A 240 18.13 14.60 -5.17
N LYS A 241 18.56 15.65 -5.90
CA LYS A 241 17.86 16.14 -7.09
C LYS A 241 18.23 15.28 -8.30
N GLN A 242 17.21 14.90 -9.08
CA GLN A 242 17.39 14.19 -10.35
C GLN A 242 17.34 15.13 -11.55
#